data_98465d758e00cceaff1a3f5f517a2eee
#
_entry.id   98465d758e00cceaff1a3f5f517a2eee
#
_cell.length_a   1.000
_cell.length_b   1.000
_cell.length_c   1.000
_cell.angle_alpha   90.00
_cell.angle_beta   90.00
_cell.angle_gamma   90.00
#
_symmetry.space_group_name_H-M   'P 1'
#
loop_
_entity.id
_entity.type
_entity.pdbx_description
1 polymer ?
#
loop_
_entity_poly.entity_id
_entity_poly.type
_entity_poly.pdbx_seq_one_letter_code
_entity_poly.pdbx_strand_id
1 'polypeptide(L)'
;DSRKNAYLSALDSYQQSAREAQHLMDIYQRKSKAFLDEQAGILAQQLEEGLPCPVCGSLDHPKAASLSDHAPTEEEVKAARLNWDKAQQDSQAKSVLAGSCQGSFQEKQTQVAQALERILPGCLADQARVAVEEQIARENQALVPLEARLHQLCLEEEEKLLLDQSIPTCKKQLEEASNTCTQAREALAVLS
;
A
#
# COMPACT_ATOMS: atom_id res chain seq x y z
N ASP A 1 -2.65 5.47 0.18
CA ASP A 1 -4.00 5.06 -0.27
C ASP A 1 -3.99 3.82 -1.17
N SER A 2 -3.10 3.70 -2.17
CA SER A 2 -3.07 2.56 -3.09
C SER A 2 -2.93 1.20 -2.39
N ARG A 3 -2.01 1.04 -1.43
CA ARG A 3 -1.82 -0.22 -0.68
C ARG A 3 -2.99 -0.56 0.23
N LYS A 4 -3.61 0.45 0.83
CA LYS A 4 -4.85 0.27 1.61
C LYS A 4 -5.98 -0.26 0.73
N ASN A 5 -6.17 0.33 -0.44
CA ASN A 5 -7.20 -0.10 -1.39
C ASN A 5 -6.94 -1.52 -1.90
N ALA A 6 -5.67 -1.86 -2.19
CA ALA A 6 -5.30 -3.22 -2.58
C ALA A 6 -5.61 -4.25 -1.48
N TYR A 7 -5.29 -3.94 -0.22
CA TYR A 7 -5.65 -4.78 0.92
C TYR A 7 -7.16 -4.95 1.07
N LEU A 8 -7.93 -3.85 1.04
CA LEU A 8 -9.39 -3.91 1.19
C LEU A 8 -10.06 -4.72 0.06
N SER A 9 -9.59 -4.56 -1.18
CA SER A 9 -10.07 -5.35 -2.33
C SER A 9 -9.72 -6.84 -2.19
N ALA A 10 -8.51 -7.18 -1.77
CA ALA A 10 -8.10 -8.57 -1.54
C ALA A 10 -8.88 -9.20 -0.37
N LEU A 11 -9.14 -8.45 0.70
CA LEU A 11 -9.94 -8.89 1.84
C LEU A 11 -11.38 -9.18 1.44
N ASP A 12 -12.02 -8.29 0.67
CA ASP A 12 -13.38 -8.51 0.17
C ASP A 12 -13.46 -9.75 -0.71
N SER A 13 -12.52 -9.91 -1.64
CA SER A 13 -12.43 -11.09 -2.50
C SER A 13 -12.25 -12.39 -1.70
N TYR A 14 -11.42 -12.37 -0.65
CA TYR A 14 -11.28 -13.51 0.26
C TYR A 14 -12.59 -13.81 1.00
N GLN A 15 -13.25 -12.80 1.56
CA GLN A 15 -14.51 -12.98 2.30
C GLN A 15 -15.62 -13.54 1.40
N GLN A 16 -15.69 -13.14 0.13
CA GLN A 16 -16.64 -13.69 -0.82
C GLN A 16 -16.36 -15.17 -1.10
N SER A 17 -15.11 -15.52 -1.39
CA SER A 17 -14.74 -16.92 -1.66
C SER A 17 -14.88 -17.83 -0.43
N ALA A 18 -14.64 -17.30 0.78
CA ALA A 18 -14.85 -18.03 2.02
C ALA A 18 -16.34 -18.35 2.25
N ARG A 19 -17.23 -17.40 1.97
CA ARG A 19 -18.69 -17.62 2.03
C ARG A 19 -19.15 -18.66 1.01
N GLU A 20 -18.60 -18.61 -0.22
CA GLU A 20 -18.91 -19.59 -1.26
C GLU A 20 -18.41 -21.00 -0.87
N ALA A 21 -17.20 -21.13 -0.36
CA ALA A 21 -16.66 -22.39 0.11
C ALA A 21 -17.50 -22.99 1.25
N GLN A 22 -17.96 -22.15 2.19
CA GLN A 22 -18.87 -22.57 3.27
C GLN A 22 -20.21 -23.04 2.72
N HIS A 23 -20.81 -22.31 1.79
CA HIS A 23 -22.06 -22.70 1.15
C HIS A 23 -21.96 -24.05 0.43
N LEU A 24 -20.88 -24.25 -0.34
CA LEU A 24 -20.64 -25.52 -1.04
C LEU A 24 -20.34 -26.67 -0.08
N MET A 25 -19.68 -26.40 1.05
CA MET A 25 -19.50 -27.37 2.13
C MET A 25 -20.85 -27.82 2.70
N ASP A 26 -21.75 -26.88 2.98
CA ASP A 26 -23.10 -27.19 3.50
C ASP A 26 -23.92 -28.02 2.48
N ILE A 27 -23.78 -27.75 1.19
CA ILE A 27 -24.41 -28.56 0.12
C ILE A 27 -23.83 -29.97 0.12
N TYR A 28 -22.50 -30.12 0.15
CA TYR A 28 -21.83 -31.40 0.18
C TYR A 28 -22.27 -32.22 1.42
N GLN A 29 -22.26 -31.61 2.61
CA GLN A 29 -22.64 -32.26 3.85
C GLN A 29 -24.09 -32.76 3.81
N ARG A 30 -25.03 -31.91 3.32
CA ARG A 30 -26.44 -32.31 3.18
C ARG A 30 -26.62 -33.47 2.21
N LYS A 31 -25.96 -33.40 1.01
CA LYS A 31 -26.02 -34.49 0.02
C LYS A 31 -25.39 -35.78 0.56
N SER A 32 -24.22 -35.67 1.20
CA SER A 32 -23.51 -36.81 1.79
C SER A 32 -24.34 -37.48 2.88
N LYS A 33 -24.96 -36.69 3.76
CA LYS A 33 -25.83 -37.21 4.79
C LYS A 33 -27.07 -37.91 4.20
N ALA A 34 -27.77 -37.26 3.25
CA ALA A 34 -28.94 -37.85 2.60
C ALA A 34 -28.58 -39.16 1.87
N PHE A 35 -27.41 -39.21 1.19
CA PHE A 35 -26.93 -40.45 0.57
C PHE A 35 -26.70 -41.59 1.60
N LEU A 36 -26.11 -41.26 2.76
CA LEU A 36 -25.89 -42.25 3.84
C LEU A 36 -27.19 -42.71 4.47
N ASP A 37 -28.13 -41.77 4.67
CA ASP A 37 -29.44 -42.10 5.26
C ASP A 37 -30.25 -43.05 4.31
N GLU A 38 -30.03 -42.96 2.99
CA GLU A 38 -30.71 -43.79 1.99
C GLU A 38 -29.92 -45.07 1.61
N GLN A 39 -28.78 -45.34 2.27
CA GLN A 39 -27.95 -46.53 1.97
C GLN A 39 -28.73 -47.85 2.05
N ALA A 40 -29.64 -47.96 3.03
CA ALA A 40 -30.45 -49.15 3.17
C ALA A 40 -31.39 -49.37 1.97
N GLY A 41 -31.98 -48.28 1.42
CA GLY A 41 -32.81 -48.33 0.20
C GLY A 41 -31.99 -48.66 -1.05
N ILE A 42 -30.77 -48.08 -1.18
CA ILE A 42 -29.83 -48.36 -2.29
C ILE A 42 -29.45 -49.85 -2.29
N LEU A 43 -29.09 -50.40 -1.11
CA LEU A 43 -28.76 -51.81 -0.98
C LEU A 43 -29.96 -52.73 -1.21
N ALA A 44 -31.15 -52.30 -0.79
CA ALA A 44 -32.38 -53.05 -1.02
C ALA A 44 -32.74 -53.20 -2.51
N GLN A 45 -32.39 -52.22 -3.35
CA GLN A 45 -32.58 -52.36 -4.81
C GLN A 45 -31.68 -53.41 -5.46
N GLN A 46 -30.60 -53.84 -4.80
CA GLN A 46 -29.69 -54.88 -5.28
C GLN A 46 -30.07 -56.27 -4.79
N LEU A 47 -31.16 -56.39 -4.02
CA LEU A 47 -31.64 -57.69 -3.58
C LEU A 47 -32.27 -58.42 -4.76
N GLU A 48 -31.79 -59.65 -4.99
CA GLU A 48 -32.33 -60.56 -6.00
C GLU A 48 -33.01 -61.76 -5.28
N GLU A 49 -34.17 -62.19 -5.78
CA GLU A 49 -34.91 -63.27 -5.19
C GLU A 49 -34.10 -64.58 -5.25
N GLY A 50 -33.95 -65.25 -4.11
CA GLY A 50 -33.17 -66.48 -3.99
C GLY A 50 -31.67 -66.36 -3.85
N LEU A 51 -31.12 -65.11 -3.89
CA LEU A 51 -29.71 -64.86 -3.58
C LEU A 51 -29.51 -64.32 -2.16
N PRO A 52 -28.44 -64.67 -1.46
CA PRO A 52 -28.18 -64.18 -0.10
C PRO A 52 -27.84 -62.70 -0.12
N CYS A 53 -28.46 -61.93 0.80
CA CYS A 53 -28.19 -60.52 0.99
C CYS A 53 -26.71 -60.26 1.28
N PRO A 54 -26.04 -59.35 0.58
CA PRO A 54 -24.61 -59.06 0.80
C PRO A 54 -24.29 -58.44 2.18
N VAL A 55 -25.33 -57.96 2.90
CA VAL A 55 -25.17 -57.29 4.21
C VAL A 55 -25.40 -58.30 5.36
N CYS A 56 -26.48 -59.10 5.33
CA CYS A 56 -26.86 -59.96 6.44
C CYS A 56 -26.91 -61.45 6.10
N GLY A 57 -26.78 -61.84 4.81
CA GLY A 57 -26.81 -63.22 4.35
C GLY A 57 -28.21 -63.85 4.25
N SER A 58 -29.29 -63.13 4.62
CA SER A 58 -30.68 -63.63 4.54
C SER A 58 -31.10 -63.79 3.08
N LEU A 59 -31.96 -64.82 2.83
CA LEU A 59 -32.56 -65.06 1.52
C LEU A 59 -33.94 -64.37 1.40
N ASP A 60 -34.49 -63.86 2.50
CA ASP A 60 -35.79 -63.23 2.54
C ASP A 60 -35.77 -61.93 3.36
N HIS A 61 -36.39 -60.88 2.79
CA HIS A 61 -36.51 -59.55 3.40
C HIS A 61 -37.97 -59.11 3.29
N PRO A 62 -38.84 -59.51 4.24
CA PRO A 62 -40.30 -59.27 4.15
C PRO A 62 -40.65 -57.78 4.20
N LYS A 63 -39.71 -56.90 4.65
CA LYS A 63 -39.87 -55.45 4.67
C LYS A 63 -38.53 -54.80 4.28
N ALA A 64 -38.22 -54.89 2.99
CA ALA A 64 -37.05 -54.20 2.45
C ALA A 64 -37.19 -52.66 2.55
N ALA A 65 -36.12 -51.96 2.76
CA ALA A 65 -36.10 -50.48 2.72
C ALA A 65 -36.44 -49.98 1.31
N SER A 66 -37.21 -48.91 1.20
CA SER A 66 -37.48 -48.21 -0.07
C SER A 66 -36.55 -47.02 -0.26
N LEU A 67 -36.06 -46.87 -1.47
CA LEU A 67 -35.29 -45.65 -1.84
C LEU A 67 -36.26 -44.49 -2.00
N SER A 68 -35.88 -43.32 -1.52
CA SER A 68 -36.61 -42.07 -1.74
C SER A 68 -36.39 -41.56 -3.18
N ASP A 69 -37.43 -41.00 -3.81
CA ASP A 69 -37.34 -40.39 -5.15
C ASP A 69 -36.38 -39.21 -5.21
N HIS A 70 -35.94 -38.69 -4.07
CA HIS A 70 -35.04 -37.54 -3.93
C HIS A 70 -33.66 -37.90 -3.35
N ALA A 71 -33.35 -39.21 -3.27
CA ALA A 71 -32.03 -39.67 -2.84
C ALA A 71 -30.93 -39.18 -3.81
N PRO A 72 -29.91 -38.49 -3.30
CA PRO A 72 -28.79 -38.07 -4.20
C PRO A 72 -28.01 -39.30 -4.65
N THR A 73 -27.53 -39.26 -5.89
CA THR A 73 -26.64 -40.31 -6.43
C THR A 73 -25.22 -40.15 -5.89
N GLU A 74 -24.41 -41.23 -6.01
CA GLU A 74 -22.99 -41.18 -5.63
C GLU A 74 -22.24 -40.15 -6.45
N GLU A 75 -22.56 -40.00 -7.77
CA GLU A 75 -21.97 -39.01 -8.66
C GLU A 75 -22.27 -37.58 -8.22
N GLU A 76 -23.52 -37.33 -7.73
CA GLU A 76 -23.90 -36.03 -7.23
C GLU A 76 -23.15 -35.65 -5.93
N VAL A 77 -22.92 -36.61 -5.06
CA VAL A 77 -22.13 -36.42 -3.83
C VAL A 77 -20.65 -36.11 -4.19
N LYS A 78 -20.09 -36.91 -5.12
CA LYS A 78 -18.71 -36.68 -5.64
C LYS A 78 -18.57 -35.33 -6.32
N ALA A 79 -19.54 -34.91 -7.12
CA ALA A 79 -19.55 -33.59 -7.76
C ALA A 79 -19.63 -32.45 -6.75
N ALA A 80 -20.51 -32.60 -5.73
CA ALA A 80 -20.60 -31.59 -4.67
C ALA A 80 -19.30 -31.46 -3.87
N ARG A 81 -18.65 -32.60 -3.56
CA ARG A 81 -17.32 -32.59 -2.92
C ARG A 81 -16.27 -31.88 -3.78
N LEU A 82 -16.20 -32.22 -5.06
CA LEU A 82 -15.23 -31.61 -5.97
C LEU A 82 -15.42 -30.08 -6.08
N ASN A 83 -16.67 -29.61 -6.09
CA ASN A 83 -16.99 -28.19 -6.12
C ASN A 83 -16.55 -27.50 -4.83
N TRP A 84 -16.82 -28.11 -3.68
CA TRP A 84 -16.33 -27.61 -2.39
C TRP A 84 -14.81 -27.58 -2.33
N ASP A 85 -14.10 -28.65 -2.72
CA ASP A 85 -12.64 -28.75 -2.73
C ASP A 85 -12.04 -27.59 -3.57
N LYS A 86 -12.61 -27.31 -4.74
CA LYS A 86 -12.16 -26.18 -5.60
C LYS A 86 -12.38 -24.82 -4.94
N ALA A 87 -13.56 -24.60 -4.34
CA ALA A 87 -13.86 -23.35 -3.65
C ALA A 87 -12.98 -23.16 -2.41
N GLN A 88 -12.67 -24.23 -1.70
CA GLN A 88 -11.75 -24.24 -0.57
C GLN A 88 -10.33 -23.83 -1.01
N GLN A 89 -9.85 -24.35 -2.12
CA GLN A 89 -8.54 -23.99 -2.69
C GLN A 89 -8.50 -22.52 -3.14
N ASP A 90 -9.54 -22.03 -3.81
CA ASP A 90 -9.66 -20.63 -4.21
C ASP A 90 -9.66 -19.69 -3.00
N SER A 91 -10.47 -20.03 -1.96
CA SER A 91 -10.52 -19.28 -0.71
C SER A 91 -9.15 -19.23 -0.01
N GLN A 92 -8.44 -20.36 0.03
CA GLN A 92 -7.09 -20.43 0.60
C GLN A 92 -6.10 -19.54 -0.16
N ALA A 93 -6.11 -19.55 -1.49
CA ALA A 93 -5.25 -18.71 -2.31
C ALA A 93 -5.53 -17.21 -2.08
N LYS A 94 -6.81 -16.83 -2.02
CA LYS A 94 -7.21 -15.45 -1.73
C LYS A 94 -6.88 -15.01 -0.31
N SER A 95 -6.94 -15.92 0.67
CA SER A 95 -6.50 -15.68 2.05
C SER A 95 -5.01 -15.30 2.11
N VAL A 96 -4.17 -16.07 1.40
CA VAL A 96 -2.72 -15.79 1.32
C VAL A 96 -2.47 -14.43 0.67
N LEU A 97 -3.17 -14.11 -0.41
CA LEU A 97 -3.07 -12.81 -1.08
C LEU A 97 -3.49 -11.66 -0.16
N ALA A 98 -4.61 -11.79 0.55
CA ALA A 98 -5.09 -10.79 1.50
C ALA A 98 -4.07 -10.57 2.63
N GLY A 99 -3.48 -11.64 3.17
CA GLY A 99 -2.42 -11.58 4.18
C GLY A 99 -1.16 -10.87 3.68
N SER A 100 -0.73 -11.13 2.45
CA SER A 100 0.41 -10.44 1.82
C SER A 100 0.13 -8.93 1.62
N CYS A 101 -1.07 -8.58 1.14
CA CYS A 101 -1.48 -7.18 1.00
C CYS A 101 -1.56 -6.47 2.35
N GLN A 102 -2.05 -7.16 3.39
CA GLN A 102 -2.10 -6.65 4.77
C GLN A 102 -0.69 -6.33 5.29
N GLY A 103 0.25 -7.28 5.17
CA GLY A 103 1.64 -7.07 5.59
C GLY A 103 2.29 -5.88 4.89
N SER A 104 2.11 -5.79 3.57
CA SER A 104 2.62 -4.67 2.76
C SER A 104 2.00 -3.31 3.15
N PHE A 105 0.73 -3.30 3.53
CA PHE A 105 0.06 -2.10 4.03
C PHE A 105 0.58 -1.70 5.41
N GLN A 106 0.70 -2.64 6.35
CA GLN A 106 1.23 -2.41 7.70
C GLN A 106 2.69 -1.91 7.67
N GLU A 107 3.53 -2.51 6.84
CA GLU A 107 4.91 -2.05 6.65
C GLU A 107 4.94 -0.59 6.20
N LYS A 108 4.08 -0.22 5.23
CA LYS A 108 4.01 1.15 4.75
C LYS A 108 3.48 2.12 5.80
N GLN A 109 2.51 1.71 6.62
CA GLN A 109 2.05 2.51 7.75
C GLN A 109 3.19 2.79 8.74
N THR A 110 3.97 1.77 9.08
CA THR A 110 5.12 1.91 9.98
C THR A 110 6.17 2.86 9.41
N GLN A 111 6.51 2.72 8.12
CA GLN A 111 7.44 3.64 7.44
C GLN A 111 6.97 5.09 7.47
N VAL A 112 5.67 5.33 7.20
CA VAL A 112 5.08 6.67 7.24
C VAL A 112 5.11 7.23 8.66
N ALA A 113 4.72 6.43 9.66
CA ALA A 113 4.75 6.85 11.07
C ALA A 113 6.17 7.23 11.53
N GLN A 114 7.18 6.43 11.17
CA GLN A 114 8.58 6.71 11.50
C GLN A 114 9.10 7.97 10.79
N ALA A 115 8.72 8.19 9.52
CA ALA A 115 9.09 9.40 8.79
C ALA A 115 8.44 10.64 9.42
N LEU A 116 7.15 10.52 9.78
CA LEU A 116 6.40 11.59 10.41
C LEU A 116 6.99 11.98 11.77
N GLU A 117 7.34 11.00 12.61
CA GLU A 117 7.95 11.27 13.92
C GLU A 117 9.28 12.01 13.82
N ARG A 118 10.04 11.82 12.72
CA ARG A 118 11.27 12.58 12.48
C ARG A 118 11.03 14.02 12.06
N ILE A 119 9.95 14.30 11.29
CA ILE A 119 9.69 15.61 10.69
C ILE A 119 8.77 16.43 11.59
N LEU A 120 7.75 15.81 12.16
CA LEU A 120 6.71 16.43 12.98
C LEU A 120 6.41 15.54 14.20
N PRO A 121 7.26 15.53 15.21
CA PRO A 121 7.08 14.70 16.42
C PRO A 121 5.70 14.89 17.06
N GLY A 122 5.04 13.80 17.41
CA GLY A 122 3.71 13.79 18.02
C GLY A 122 2.53 14.03 17.07
N CYS A 123 2.76 14.14 15.75
CA CYS A 123 1.68 14.28 14.77
C CYS A 123 1.04 12.92 14.44
N LEU A 124 -0.30 12.86 14.45
CA LEU A 124 -1.04 11.65 14.07
C LEU A 124 -1.06 11.46 12.55
N ALA A 125 -1.06 10.20 12.10
CA ALA A 125 -0.94 9.86 10.68
C ALA A 125 -2.13 10.36 9.81
N ASP A 126 -3.30 10.50 10.36
CA ASP A 126 -4.49 11.05 9.69
C ASP A 126 -4.41 12.57 9.49
N GLN A 127 -3.69 13.27 10.37
CA GLN A 127 -3.45 14.71 10.31
C GLN A 127 -2.16 15.06 9.56
N ALA A 128 -1.33 14.05 9.26
CA ALA A 128 0.02 14.21 8.71
C ALA A 128 0.07 15.09 7.47
N ARG A 129 -0.90 14.93 6.56
CA ARG A 129 -0.91 15.69 5.31
C ARG A 129 -1.05 17.19 5.55
N VAL A 130 -2.02 17.58 6.38
CA VAL A 130 -2.27 19.00 6.70
C VAL A 130 -1.09 19.59 7.45
N ALA A 131 -0.56 18.86 8.45
CA ALA A 131 0.58 19.31 9.23
C ALA A 131 1.85 19.49 8.38
N VAL A 132 2.11 18.61 7.40
CA VAL A 132 3.23 18.75 6.45
C VAL A 132 3.02 19.92 5.51
N GLU A 133 1.81 20.11 4.95
CA GLU A 133 1.47 21.25 4.09
C GLU A 133 1.67 22.57 4.84
N GLU A 134 1.24 22.67 6.09
CA GLU A 134 1.46 23.85 6.94
C GLU A 134 2.94 24.08 7.27
N GLN A 135 3.72 23.03 7.49
CA GLN A 135 5.16 23.17 7.74
C GLN A 135 5.88 23.66 6.47
N ILE A 136 5.57 23.11 5.31
CA ILE A 136 6.12 23.56 4.03
C ILE A 136 5.79 25.04 3.80
N ALA A 137 4.55 25.46 4.08
CA ALA A 137 4.15 26.87 3.92
C ALA A 137 4.96 27.80 4.85
N ARG A 138 5.19 27.39 6.10
CA ARG A 138 6.03 28.15 7.05
C ARG A 138 7.47 28.27 6.61
N GLU A 139 8.08 27.16 6.15
CA GLU A 139 9.46 27.16 5.67
C GLU A 139 9.62 28.03 4.40
N ASN A 140 8.68 27.93 3.45
CA ASN A 140 8.69 28.78 2.25
C ASN A 140 8.54 30.26 2.60
N GLN A 141 7.70 30.62 3.56
CA GLN A 141 7.56 31.98 4.02
C GLN A 141 8.85 32.50 4.68
N ALA A 142 9.58 31.65 5.40
CA ALA A 142 10.85 32.00 6.00
C ALA A 142 12.00 32.13 4.97
N LEU A 143 11.92 31.43 3.85
CA LEU A 143 12.92 31.51 2.76
C LEU A 143 12.89 32.84 2.01
N VAL A 144 11.71 33.45 1.81
CA VAL A 144 11.56 34.68 1.03
C VAL A 144 12.47 35.82 1.51
N PRO A 145 12.52 36.18 2.81
CA PRO A 145 13.40 37.26 3.28
C PRO A 145 14.89 36.87 3.19
N LEU A 146 15.23 35.58 3.30
CA LEU A 146 16.61 35.10 3.17
C LEU A 146 17.11 35.22 1.73
N GLU A 147 16.25 34.85 0.76
CA GLU A 147 16.55 35.00 -0.66
C GLU A 147 16.75 36.49 -1.06
N ALA A 148 15.86 37.37 -0.55
CA ALA A 148 15.97 38.79 -0.76
C ALA A 148 17.28 39.35 -0.17
N ARG A 149 17.66 38.91 1.04
CA ARG A 149 18.92 39.30 1.69
C ARG A 149 20.15 38.79 0.93
N LEU A 150 20.11 37.56 0.45
CA LEU A 150 21.16 36.97 -0.36
C LEU A 150 21.37 37.77 -1.65
N HIS A 151 20.27 38.10 -2.34
CA HIS A 151 20.35 38.93 -3.56
C HIS A 151 20.97 40.32 -3.29
N GLN A 152 20.56 40.96 -2.18
CA GLN A 152 21.15 42.24 -1.78
C GLN A 152 22.65 42.14 -1.50
N LEU A 153 23.11 41.10 -0.79
CA LEU A 153 24.53 40.87 -0.53
C LEU A 153 25.32 40.62 -1.79
N CYS A 154 24.76 39.91 -2.79
CA CYS A 154 25.42 39.74 -4.08
C CYS A 154 25.63 41.08 -4.81
N LEU A 155 24.63 41.99 -4.79
CA LEU A 155 24.75 43.31 -5.36
C LEU A 155 25.80 44.16 -4.64
N GLU A 156 25.81 44.12 -3.30
CA GLU A 156 26.81 44.80 -2.48
C GLU A 156 28.26 44.31 -2.76
N GLU A 157 28.40 42.99 -3.02
CA GLU A 157 29.70 42.38 -3.37
C GLU A 157 30.16 42.81 -4.76
N GLU A 158 29.25 42.87 -5.77
CA GLU A 158 29.54 43.38 -7.09
C GLU A 158 29.98 44.87 -7.06
N GLU A 159 29.23 45.68 -6.31
CA GLU A 159 29.58 47.10 -6.13
C GLU A 159 30.96 47.29 -5.48
N LYS A 160 31.24 46.52 -4.42
CA LYS A 160 32.54 46.49 -3.76
C LYS A 160 33.65 46.13 -4.75
N LEU A 161 33.45 45.12 -5.58
CA LEU A 161 34.44 44.70 -6.57
C LEU A 161 34.74 45.81 -7.57
N LEU A 162 33.73 46.56 -8.03
CA LEU A 162 33.89 47.72 -8.92
C LEU A 162 34.67 48.86 -8.24
N LEU A 163 34.37 49.13 -6.97
CA LEU A 163 35.09 50.12 -6.18
C LEU A 163 36.56 49.73 -5.97
N ASP A 164 36.83 48.49 -5.62
CA ASP A 164 38.18 47.96 -5.44
C ASP A 164 39.02 48.08 -6.74
N GLN A 165 38.40 47.94 -7.91
CA GLN A 165 39.06 48.15 -9.21
C GLN A 165 39.30 49.63 -9.50
N SER A 166 38.45 50.55 -9.05
CA SER A 166 38.57 51.99 -9.31
C SER A 166 39.50 52.71 -8.37
N ILE A 167 39.67 52.26 -7.13
CA ILE A 167 40.54 52.87 -6.12
C ILE A 167 41.97 53.06 -6.54
N PRO A 168 42.67 52.07 -7.17
CA PRO A 168 44.05 52.28 -7.64
C PRO A 168 44.16 53.38 -8.67
N THR A 169 43.19 53.47 -9.58
CA THR A 169 43.17 54.50 -10.63
C THR A 169 42.98 55.89 -10.04
N CYS A 170 42.03 56.04 -9.10
CA CYS A 170 41.83 57.31 -8.41
C CYS A 170 43.03 57.73 -7.57
N LYS A 171 43.69 56.79 -6.88
CA LYS A 171 44.91 57.04 -6.13
C LYS A 171 46.03 57.59 -7.05
N LYS A 172 46.22 56.97 -8.20
CA LYS A 172 47.22 57.42 -9.19
C LYS A 172 46.92 58.85 -9.70
N GLN A 173 45.67 59.14 -10.05
CA GLN A 173 45.22 60.46 -10.48
C GLN A 173 45.43 61.51 -9.38
N LEU A 174 45.17 61.17 -8.14
CA LEU A 174 45.37 62.05 -6.98
C LEU A 174 46.89 62.37 -6.80
N GLU A 175 47.74 61.38 -6.93
CA GLU A 175 49.20 61.52 -6.84
C GLU A 175 49.74 62.38 -7.96
N GLU A 176 49.31 62.19 -9.21
CA GLU A 176 49.64 62.98 -10.37
C GLU A 176 49.24 64.48 -10.21
N ALA A 177 47.96 64.66 -9.72
CA ALA A 177 47.47 66.02 -9.44
C ALA A 177 48.26 66.75 -8.31
N SER A 178 48.59 65.98 -7.25
CA SER A 178 49.39 66.47 -6.15
C SER A 178 50.77 66.89 -6.58
N ASN A 179 51.45 66.11 -7.42
CA ASN A 179 52.73 66.39 -7.96
C ASN A 179 52.74 67.67 -8.88
N THR A 180 51.69 67.76 -9.72
CA THR A 180 51.47 68.92 -10.59
C THR A 180 51.29 70.21 -9.78
N CYS A 181 50.48 70.11 -8.69
CA CYS A 181 50.26 71.22 -7.77
C CYS A 181 51.55 71.66 -7.07
N THR A 182 52.37 70.70 -6.65
CA THR A 182 53.69 70.98 -6.02
C THR A 182 54.64 71.68 -7.00
N GLN A 183 54.76 71.20 -8.22
CA GLN A 183 55.56 71.82 -9.28
C GLN A 183 55.09 73.24 -9.60
N ALA A 184 53.78 73.46 -9.66
CA ALA A 184 53.24 74.80 -9.89
C ALA A 184 53.55 75.76 -8.71
N ARG A 185 53.52 75.28 -7.47
CA ARG A 185 53.91 76.08 -6.29
C ARG A 185 55.43 76.46 -6.33
N GLU A 186 56.26 75.49 -6.65
CA GLU A 186 57.72 75.71 -6.79
C GLU A 186 58.03 76.73 -7.91
N ALA A 187 57.35 76.58 -9.03
CA ALA A 187 57.54 77.56 -10.14
C ALA A 187 57.07 78.94 -9.76
N LEU A 188 56.03 79.10 -8.98
CA LEU A 188 55.53 80.38 -8.51
C LEU A 188 56.46 81.00 -7.48
N ALA A 189 57.14 80.23 -6.64
CA ALA A 189 58.12 80.66 -5.65
C ALA A 189 59.42 81.15 -6.31
N VAL A 190 59.77 80.72 -7.51
CA VAL A 190 60.95 81.20 -8.28
C VAL A 190 60.67 82.51 -8.97
N LEU A 191 59.40 82.88 -9.18
CA LEU A 191 59.00 84.12 -9.88
C LEU A 191 58.74 85.31 -8.89
N SER A 192 58.74 85.02 -7.61
CA SER A 192 58.55 86.00 -6.51
C SER A 192 59.91 86.41 -5.90
#